data_dcecf00faa72092bd9446427389bcb6c
#
_entry.id   dcecf00faa72092bd9446427389bcb6c
#
_cell.length_a   1.000
_cell.length_b   1.000
_cell.length_c   1.000
_cell.angle_alpha   90.00
_cell.angle_beta   90.00
_cell.angle_gamma   90.00
#
_symmetry.space_group_name_H-M   'P 1'
#
loop_
_entity.id
_entity.type
_entity.pdbx_description
1 polymer ?
#
loop_
_entity_poly.entity_id
_entity_poly.type
_entity_poly.pdbx_seq_one_letter_code
_entity_poly.pdbx_strand_id
1 'polypeptide(L)'
;MLERSLVELGYVGELYVMAKLIRDFNIVSVKVPQQFFSYDLITNNNKRLEVKTATTIRSSRKHPKKTYYSDKWEFRRNPRQLHEQACHFVVCVCFKSKDLSDEPRCFVIPVSELQGHSEVFMISANPKRKGEHKFWEYEDRWELIAKNG
;
A
#
# COMPACT_ATOMS: atom_id res chain seq x y z
N MET A 1 -16.00 -5.92 19.43
CA MET A 1 -14.66 -5.80 18.80
C MET A 1 -14.29 -4.32 18.72
N LEU A 2 -13.10 -3.98 19.16
CA LEU A 2 -12.66 -2.59 19.13
C LEU A 2 -12.32 -2.16 17.69
N GLU A 3 -12.86 -1.02 17.27
CA GLU A 3 -12.42 -0.41 16.03
C GLU A 3 -10.97 0.06 16.18
N ARG A 4 -10.13 -0.35 15.25
CA ARG A 4 -8.74 0.08 15.24
C ARG A 4 -8.64 1.50 14.66
N SER A 5 -7.86 2.34 15.30
CA SER A 5 -7.60 3.67 14.77
C SER A 5 -6.78 3.60 13.47
N LEU A 6 -6.81 4.66 12.67
CA LEU A 6 -6.00 4.75 11.45
C LEU A 6 -4.50 4.67 11.76
N VAL A 7 -4.09 5.19 12.92
CA VAL A 7 -2.68 5.13 13.36
C VAL A 7 -2.27 3.69 13.66
N GLU A 8 -3.13 2.93 14.34
CA GLU A 8 -2.87 1.51 14.63
C GLU A 8 -2.83 0.68 13.34
N LEU A 9 -3.72 0.96 12.39
CA LEU A 9 -3.73 0.29 11.11
C LEU A 9 -2.42 0.50 10.35
N GLY A 10 -1.92 1.73 10.31
CA GLY A 10 -0.64 2.06 9.69
C GLY A 10 0.52 1.30 10.33
N TYR A 11 0.52 1.24 11.66
CA TYR A 11 1.54 0.52 12.41
C TYR A 11 1.56 -0.98 12.10
N VAL A 12 0.37 -1.59 12.01
CA VAL A 12 0.24 -3.00 11.64
C VAL A 12 0.85 -3.25 10.26
N GLY A 13 0.56 -2.38 9.29
CA GLY A 13 1.12 -2.51 7.94
C GLY A 13 2.64 -2.42 7.91
N GLU A 14 3.21 -1.46 8.64
CA GLU A 14 4.67 -1.33 8.74
C GLU A 14 5.32 -2.58 9.34
N LEU A 15 4.76 -3.11 10.43
CA LEU A 15 5.25 -4.33 11.05
C LEU A 15 5.16 -5.53 10.12
N TYR A 16 4.07 -5.63 9.36
CA TYR A 16 3.88 -6.70 8.39
C TYR A 16 4.98 -6.66 7.32
N VAL A 17 5.24 -5.49 6.75
CA VAL A 17 6.29 -5.31 5.73
C VAL A 17 7.66 -5.67 6.28
N MET A 18 7.99 -5.18 7.47
CA MET A 18 9.27 -5.48 8.13
C MET A 18 9.46 -6.98 8.32
N ALA A 19 8.45 -7.67 8.85
CA ALA A 19 8.50 -9.11 9.08
C ALA A 19 8.61 -9.90 7.77
N LYS A 20 7.87 -9.51 6.75
CA LYS A 20 7.89 -10.13 5.42
C LYS A 20 9.27 -10.05 4.78
N LEU A 21 9.89 -8.88 4.83
CA LEU A 21 11.22 -8.67 4.25
C LEU A 21 12.30 -9.48 4.95
N ILE A 22 12.24 -9.58 6.28
CA ILE A 22 13.19 -10.42 7.03
C ILE A 22 12.98 -11.90 6.71
N ARG A 23 11.75 -12.37 6.81
CA ARG A 23 11.44 -13.80 6.69
C ARG A 23 11.74 -14.36 5.30
N ASP A 24 11.31 -13.63 4.26
CA ASP A 24 11.33 -14.18 2.91
C ASP A 24 12.50 -13.70 2.05
N PHE A 25 13.13 -12.58 2.41
CA PHE A 25 14.18 -11.95 1.59
C PHE A 25 15.46 -11.65 2.36
N ASN A 26 15.49 -11.93 3.65
CA ASN A 26 16.63 -11.63 4.53
C ASN A 26 17.06 -10.14 4.46
N ILE A 27 16.06 -9.27 4.34
CA ILE A 27 16.26 -7.82 4.32
C ILE A 27 15.78 -7.24 5.64
N VAL A 28 16.67 -6.55 6.34
CA VAL A 28 16.34 -5.84 7.58
C VAL A 28 15.93 -4.42 7.22
N SER A 29 14.82 -3.97 7.77
CA SER A 29 14.36 -2.61 7.66
C SER A 29 14.18 -1.99 9.03
N VAL A 30 14.30 -0.67 9.10
CA VAL A 30 14.09 0.09 10.33
C VAL A 30 13.10 1.21 10.07
N LYS A 31 12.30 1.50 11.09
CA LYS A 31 11.35 2.61 11.04
C LYS A 31 12.10 3.93 11.24
N VAL A 32 11.78 4.92 10.39
CA VAL A 32 12.35 6.26 10.49
C VAL A 32 11.38 7.22 11.16
N PRO A 33 11.87 8.28 11.85
CA PRO A 33 11.00 9.29 12.44
C PRO A 33 10.23 10.05 11.37
N GLN A 34 8.91 9.94 11.36
CA GLN A 34 8.02 10.52 10.33
C GLN A 34 8.07 12.04 10.26
N GLN A 35 8.39 12.70 11.37
CA GLN A 35 8.48 14.15 11.41
C GLN A 35 9.63 14.72 10.57
N PHE A 36 10.64 13.91 10.25
CA PHE A 36 11.82 14.34 9.50
C PHE A 36 11.87 13.77 8.08
N PHE A 37 11.14 12.70 7.82
CA PHE A 37 11.22 11.97 6.56
C PHE A 37 9.84 11.79 5.94
N SER A 38 9.80 11.74 4.60
CA SER A 38 8.59 11.51 3.82
C SER A 38 8.33 10.02 3.54
N TYR A 39 9.14 9.13 4.10
CA TYR A 39 8.99 7.68 3.98
C TYR A 39 9.01 7.04 5.36
N ASP A 40 8.57 5.79 5.45
CA ASP A 40 8.33 5.12 6.73
C ASP A 40 9.45 4.17 7.14
N LEU A 41 10.05 3.47 6.18
CA LEU A 41 11.07 2.46 6.43
C LEU A 41 12.27 2.67 5.53
N ILE A 42 13.45 2.31 6.03
CA ILE A 42 14.66 2.19 5.22
C ILE A 42 15.23 0.79 5.40
N THR A 43 15.59 0.16 4.28
CA THR A 43 16.14 -1.20 4.27
C THR A 43 17.68 -1.18 4.34
N ASN A 44 18.28 -2.31 4.74
CA ASN A 44 19.75 -2.44 4.80
C ASN A 44 20.41 -2.43 3.41
N ASN A 45 19.63 -2.63 2.34
CA ASN A 45 20.11 -2.41 0.96
C ASN A 45 19.74 -1.02 0.43
N ASN A 46 19.44 -0.10 1.33
CA ASN A 46 19.26 1.33 1.07
C ASN A 46 18.00 1.68 0.23
N LYS A 47 16.93 0.93 0.40
CA LYS A 47 15.64 1.26 -0.22
C LYS A 47 14.75 1.99 0.79
N ARG A 48 14.17 3.09 0.36
CA ARG A 48 13.22 3.88 1.15
C ARG A 48 11.81 3.47 0.77
N LEU A 49 11.01 3.11 1.76
CA LEU A 49 9.67 2.59 1.57
C LEU A 49 8.64 3.48 2.26
N GLU A 50 7.60 3.82 1.54
CA GLU A 50 6.37 4.37 2.09
C GLU A 50 5.39 3.21 2.24
N VAL A 51 4.85 2.99 3.43
CA VAL A 51 3.89 1.91 3.68
C VAL A 51 2.50 2.51 3.85
N LYS A 52 1.56 2.02 3.07
CA LYS A 52 0.15 2.40 3.16
C LYS A 52 -0.68 1.16 3.48
N THR A 53 -1.58 1.29 4.43
CA THR A 53 -2.43 0.18 4.87
C THR A 53 -3.88 0.58 4.76
N ALA A 54 -4.70 -0.31 4.23
CA ALA A 54 -6.13 -0.05 4.08
C ALA A 54 -6.94 -1.32 4.29
N THR A 55 -8.18 -1.14 4.68
CA THR A 55 -9.20 -2.18 4.64
C THR A 55 -10.14 -1.90 3.47
N THR A 56 -10.79 -2.96 2.97
CA THR A 56 -11.71 -2.83 1.83
C THR A 56 -12.85 -1.90 2.14
N ILE A 57 -13.14 -1.00 1.21
CA ILE A 57 -14.36 -0.17 1.24
C ILE A 57 -15.21 -0.52 0.03
N ARG A 58 -16.53 -0.44 0.23
CA ARG A 58 -17.50 -0.65 -0.86
C ARG A 58 -17.98 0.70 -1.37
N SER A 59 -17.84 0.92 -2.67
CA SER A 59 -18.44 2.06 -3.34
C SER A 59 -19.61 1.60 -4.20
N SER A 60 -20.60 2.47 -4.36
CA SER A 60 -21.77 2.21 -5.19
C SER A 60 -21.83 3.22 -6.32
N ARG A 61 -22.27 2.75 -7.50
CA ARG A 61 -22.55 3.59 -8.65
C ARG A 61 -24.01 3.36 -9.05
N LYS A 62 -24.81 4.41 -8.96
CA LYS A 62 -26.23 4.35 -9.35
C LYS A 62 -26.35 4.44 -10.85
N HIS A 63 -27.13 3.53 -11.41
CA HIS A 63 -27.58 3.57 -12.79
C HIS A 63 -29.13 3.55 -12.78
N PRO A 64 -29.83 4.11 -13.79
CA PRO A 64 -31.30 4.17 -13.76
C PRO A 64 -32.02 2.84 -13.49
N LYS A 65 -31.40 1.70 -13.87
CA LYS A 65 -32.02 0.38 -13.71
C LYS A 65 -31.38 -0.48 -12.65
N LYS A 66 -30.19 -0.14 -12.13
CA LYS A 66 -29.43 -1.00 -11.23
C LYS A 66 -28.35 -0.21 -10.48
N THR A 67 -28.09 -0.59 -9.23
CA THR A 67 -26.95 -0.08 -8.48
C THR A 67 -25.80 -1.07 -8.60
N TYR A 68 -24.65 -0.59 -9.01
CA TYR A 68 -23.42 -1.39 -9.11
C TYR A 68 -22.56 -1.12 -7.87
N TYR A 69 -21.99 -2.19 -7.33
CA TYR A 69 -21.10 -2.12 -6.18
C TYR A 69 -19.70 -2.57 -6.59
N SER A 70 -18.70 -1.92 -6.06
CA SER A 70 -17.31 -2.34 -6.21
C SER A 70 -16.57 -2.21 -4.88
N ASP A 71 -15.69 -3.17 -4.63
CA ASP A 71 -14.83 -3.15 -3.45
C ASP A 71 -13.45 -2.67 -3.89
N LYS A 72 -12.85 -1.81 -3.06
CA LYS A 72 -11.56 -1.22 -3.37
C LYS A 72 -10.80 -0.89 -2.09
N TRP A 73 -9.49 -0.72 -2.26
CA TRP A 73 -8.62 -0.12 -1.26
C TRP A 73 -8.28 1.29 -1.71
N GLU A 74 -8.46 2.26 -0.84
CA GLU A 74 -8.19 3.66 -1.12
C GLU A 74 -7.01 4.12 -0.27
N PHE A 75 -6.06 4.80 -0.91
CA PHE A 75 -4.84 5.28 -0.27
C PHE A 75 -4.68 6.77 -0.51
N ARG A 76 -4.22 7.46 0.54
CA ARG A 76 -3.98 8.89 0.48
C ARG A 76 -2.52 9.16 0.82
N ARG A 77 -1.87 9.92 -0.03
CA ARG A 77 -0.50 10.37 0.18
C ARG A 77 -0.52 11.83 0.59
N ASN A 78 0.30 12.22 1.57
CA ASN A 78 0.42 13.63 1.93
C ASN A 78 1.30 14.38 0.91
N PRO A 79 1.25 15.73 0.86
CA PRO A 79 2.02 16.50 -0.12
C PRO A 79 3.53 16.25 -0.08
N ARG A 80 4.10 15.95 1.09
CA ARG A 80 5.53 15.63 1.23
C ARG A 80 5.91 14.34 0.52
N GLN A 81 4.97 13.40 0.39
CA GLN A 81 5.18 12.09 -0.24
C GLN A 81 5.06 12.15 -1.77
N LEU A 82 4.55 13.24 -2.32
CA LEU A 82 4.35 13.38 -3.78
C LEU A 82 5.61 13.73 -4.55
N HIS A 83 6.72 14.01 -3.86
CA HIS A 83 8.00 14.27 -4.51
C HIS A 83 8.59 12.97 -5.09
N GLU A 84 9.11 13.07 -6.31
CA GLU A 84 9.73 11.96 -7.05
C GLU A 84 10.75 11.17 -6.25
N GLN A 85 11.53 11.85 -5.41
CA GLN A 85 12.63 11.24 -4.67
C GLN A 85 12.29 10.96 -3.21
N ALA A 86 11.01 11.08 -2.84
CA ALA A 86 10.59 10.86 -1.46
C ALA A 86 10.85 9.42 -1.01
N CYS A 87 10.61 8.44 -1.89
CA CYS A 87 10.86 7.03 -1.63
C CYS A 87 11.10 6.28 -2.95
N HIS A 88 11.54 5.04 -2.85
CA HIS A 88 11.70 4.16 -4.01
C HIS A 88 10.41 3.42 -4.33
N PHE A 89 9.70 2.96 -3.31
CA PHE A 89 8.49 2.15 -3.45
C PHE A 89 7.43 2.59 -2.46
N VAL A 90 6.18 2.49 -2.90
CA VAL A 90 5.02 2.54 -2.03
C VAL A 90 4.52 1.11 -1.86
N VAL A 91 4.53 0.61 -0.64
CA VAL A 91 4.07 -0.75 -0.34
C VAL A 91 2.67 -0.64 0.25
N CYS A 92 1.69 -1.15 -0.49
CA CYS A 92 0.29 -1.14 -0.07
C CYS A 92 -0.05 -2.47 0.58
N VAL A 93 -0.46 -2.42 1.85
CA VAL A 93 -0.89 -3.58 2.63
C VAL A 93 -2.41 -3.54 2.72
N CYS A 94 -3.07 -4.49 2.08
CA CYS A 94 -4.50 -4.46 1.79
C CYS A 94 -5.22 -5.59 2.50
N PHE A 95 -6.01 -5.24 3.52
CA PHE A 95 -6.84 -6.19 4.27
C PHE A 95 -8.27 -6.16 3.74
N LYS A 96 -8.95 -7.31 3.73
CA LYS A 96 -10.37 -7.38 3.40
C LYS A 96 -11.23 -6.98 4.58
N SER A 97 -10.84 -7.39 5.77
CA SER A 97 -11.64 -7.32 6.98
C SER A 97 -11.09 -6.25 7.92
N LYS A 98 -11.99 -5.47 8.54
CA LYS A 98 -11.63 -4.43 9.50
C LYS A 98 -10.97 -4.99 10.77
N ASP A 99 -11.21 -6.26 11.09
CA ASP A 99 -10.58 -6.91 12.24
C ASP A 99 -9.18 -7.45 11.93
N LEU A 100 -8.73 -7.32 10.68
CA LEU A 100 -7.41 -7.74 10.21
C LEU A 100 -7.17 -9.25 10.37
N SER A 101 -8.24 -10.05 10.30
CA SER A 101 -8.17 -11.50 10.49
C SER A 101 -7.68 -12.25 9.24
N ASP A 102 -7.73 -11.61 8.09
CA ASP A 102 -7.28 -12.20 6.83
C ASP A 102 -5.80 -11.92 6.58
N GLU A 103 -5.19 -12.76 5.73
CA GLU A 103 -3.87 -12.49 5.19
C GLU A 103 -3.98 -11.31 4.21
N PRO A 104 -3.21 -10.23 4.38
CA PRO A 104 -3.33 -9.09 3.49
C PRO A 104 -2.72 -9.37 2.12
N ARG A 105 -3.26 -8.72 1.10
CA ARG A 105 -2.61 -8.62 -0.20
C ARG A 105 -1.66 -7.44 -0.17
N CYS A 106 -0.49 -7.60 -0.77
CA CYS A 106 0.52 -6.54 -0.81
C CYS A 106 0.88 -6.19 -2.24
N PHE A 107 1.02 -4.90 -2.49
CA PHE A 107 1.43 -4.38 -3.79
C PHE A 107 2.68 -3.54 -3.59
N VAL A 108 3.75 -3.88 -4.29
CA VAL A 108 5.02 -3.15 -4.23
C VAL A 108 5.09 -2.28 -5.47
N ILE A 109 4.72 -1.01 -5.33
CA ILE A 109 4.55 -0.11 -6.46
C ILE A 109 5.76 0.84 -6.54
N PRO A 110 6.52 0.82 -7.66
CA PRO A 110 7.55 1.84 -7.86
C PRO A 110 6.95 3.23 -7.80
N VAL A 111 7.60 4.15 -7.11
CA VAL A 111 7.05 5.49 -6.93
C VAL A 111 6.81 6.20 -8.26
N SER A 112 7.61 5.88 -9.29
CA SER A 112 7.44 6.43 -10.63
C SER A 112 6.08 6.12 -11.24
N GLU A 113 5.46 5.00 -10.86
CA GLU A 113 4.13 4.62 -11.36
C GLU A 113 3.01 5.44 -10.73
N LEU A 114 3.31 6.17 -9.66
CA LEU A 114 2.37 7.06 -8.99
C LEU A 114 2.56 8.53 -9.35
N GLN A 115 3.53 8.84 -10.20
CA GLN A 115 3.73 10.19 -10.71
C GLN A 115 2.55 10.62 -11.57
N GLY A 116 2.13 11.86 -11.43
CA GLY A 116 0.96 12.38 -12.14
C GLY A 116 -0.38 11.97 -11.53
N HIS A 117 -0.39 11.12 -10.50
CA HIS A 117 -1.58 10.81 -9.74
C HIS A 117 -1.81 11.90 -8.67
N SER A 118 -3.09 12.14 -8.35
CA SER A 118 -3.47 13.00 -7.24
C SER A 118 -3.03 12.38 -5.91
N GLU A 119 -3.27 13.09 -4.81
CA GLU A 119 -2.97 12.58 -3.46
C GLU A 119 -3.69 11.27 -3.15
N VAL A 120 -4.76 10.94 -3.87
CA VAL A 120 -5.56 9.74 -3.66
C VAL A 120 -5.38 8.79 -4.85
N PHE A 121 -5.11 7.52 -4.56
CA PHE A 121 -5.15 6.46 -5.55
C PHE A 121 -5.86 5.24 -4.98
N MET A 122 -6.34 4.37 -5.87
CA MET A 122 -7.17 3.24 -5.50
C MET A 122 -6.70 1.97 -6.19
N ILE A 123 -6.86 0.84 -5.49
CA ILE A 123 -6.65 -0.49 -6.08
C ILE A 123 -7.99 -1.23 -5.96
N SER A 124 -8.51 -1.72 -7.09
CA SER A 124 -9.72 -2.54 -7.09
C SER A 124 -9.47 -3.85 -6.35
N ALA A 125 -10.30 -4.17 -5.37
CA ALA A 125 -10.14 -5.40 -4.60
C ALA A 125 -10.62 -6.64 -5.35
N ASN A 126 -11.45 -6.46 -6.38
CA ASN A 126 -12.03 -7.55 -7.15
C ASN A 126 -12.17 -7.12 -8.62
N PRO A 127 -11.04 -6.95 -9.34
CA PRO A 127 -11.07 -6.43 -10.71
C PRO A 127 -11.77 -7.41 -11.66
N LYS A 128 -12.73 -6.91 -12.41
CA LYS A 128 -13.49 -7.67 -13.41
C LYS A 128 -13.23 -7.18 -14.83
N ARG A 129 -12.89 -5.91 -14.99
CA ARG A 129 -12.63 -5.25 -16.27
C ARG A 129 -11.17 -4.88 -16.39
N LYS A 130 -10.67 -4.79 -17.63
CA LYS A 130 -9.27 -4.48 -17.91
C LYS A 130 -8.76 -3.22 -17.16
N GLY A 131 -9.54 -2.13 -17.15
CA GLY A 131 -9.14 -0.89 -16.49
C GLY A 131 -9.09 -0.97 -14.96
N GLU A 132 -9.75 -1.96 -14.36
CA GLU A 132 -9.76 -2.17 -12.92
C GLU A 132 -8.53 -2.93 -12.41
N HIS A 133 -7.67 -3.43 -13.33
CA HIS A 133 -6.46 -4.19 -12.99
C HIS A 133 -5.24 -3.30 -12.75
N LYS A 134 -5.42 -1.99 -12.71
CA LYS A 134 -4.33 -1.06 -12.46
C LYS A 134 -3.62 -1.40 -11.14
N PHE A 135 -2.30 -1.45 -11.17
CA PHE A 135 -1.40 -1.83 -10.09
C PHE A 135 -1.34 -3.32 -9.76
N TRP A 136 -2.22 -4.16 -10.33
CA TRP A 136 -2.21 -5.59 -10.02
C TRP A 136 -0.95 -6.33 -10.48
N GLU A 137 -0.24 -5.81 -11.47
CA GLU A 137 1.07 -6.35 -11.87
C GLU A 137 2.12 -6.23 -10.76
N TYR A 138 1.89 -5.39 -9.76
CA TYR A 138 2.80 -5.18 -8.64
C TYR A 138 2.44 -6.01 -7.41
N GLU A 139 1.43 -6.88 -7.49
CA GLU A 139 1.11 -7.77 -6.37
C GLU A 139 2.29 -8.69 -6.07
N ASP A 140 2.70 -8.71 -4.80
CA ASP A 140 3.79 -9.54 -4.29
C ASP A 140 5.13 -9.37 -5.04
N ARG A 141 5.37 -8.19 -5.61
CA ARG A 141 6.62 -7.91 -6.32
C ARG A 141 7.75 -7.47 -5.36
N TRP A 142 7.89 -8.20 -4.28
CA TRP A 142 8.90 -7.94 -3.24
C TRP A 142 10.34 -7.99 -3.78
N GLU A 143 10.58 -8.77 -4.82
CA GLU A 143 11.89 -8.85 -5.46
C GLU A 143 12.39 -7.51 -5.99
N LEU A 144 11.49 -6.56 -6.26
CA LEU A 144 11.87 -5.21 -6.68
C LEU A 144 12.63 -4.48 -5.56
N ILE A 145 12.25 -4.71 -4.31
CA ILE A 145 12.94 -4.15 -3.15
C ILE A 145 14.27 -4.86 -2.93
N ALA A 146 14.30 -6.17 -3.18
CA ALA A 146 15.47 -7.00 -2.94
C ALA A 146 16.60 -6.77 -3.95
N LYS A 147 16.31 -6.22 -5.11
CA LYS A 147 17.32 -5.94 -6.14
C LYS A 147 18.35 -4.94 -5.64
N ASN A 148 19.63 -5.27 -5.84
CA ASN A 148 20.75 -4.35 -5.64
C ASN A 148 20.95 -3.48 -6.88
N GLY A 149 21.05 -2.20 -6.66
CA GLY A 149 21.33 -1.26 -7.75
C GLY A 149 20.30 -0.21 -7.97
#